data_1f1c7ab429a4ae6098427614674fdfa9
#
_entry.id   1f1c7ab429a4ae6098427614674fdfa9
#
_cell.length_a   1.000
_cell.length_b   1.000
_cell.length_c   1.000
_cell.angle_alpha   90.00
_cell.angle_beta   90.00
_cell.angle_gamma   90.00
#
_symmetry.space_group_name_H-M   'P 1'
#
loop_
_entity.id
_entity.type
_entity.pdbx_description
1 polymer ?
#
loop_
_entity_poly.entity_id
_entity_poly.type
_entity_poly.pdbx_seq_one_letter_code
_entity_poly.pdbx_strand_id
1 'polypeptide(L)'
;FISSNLLIAQFDSLAKYDLLISEIMSDPKPSVGFLEEEEYLEIVNNSGININLKSIQINIGNKIFEPDSFWLQPDSFKVFFNIPTLKNSGDVIQITQNNRLLHEVIYHPNMFSDGFKENGGWSLELTDFSQPCITNGNWLACDNLKGGTPGEANSINQVINGESLQISNIYAIEDTALMVEFNQPLESIKLEDIHIPQLSLHGFTIQQNELTISISKMDTNKVYDLTLNNAQNCTQYSFEPQHFQFGLPGNNTPSKIVINEILFNPDPAGSDFVELFNFGNQIIDISKLHFTDRDAEQNLNASTPISLKPLLLLPKSYLVITENQDWLISQFSSAKNSTQTNLPALNNDGDNLILITTNGTIIDELSYDEKWHYNELNSTENVSLERINPAQPNISSNWHSASSIENFATPGYQNSNLSQRISTKTGFELPYNLISPNNDGHQDLLEINYKF
;
A
#
# COMPACT_ATOMS: atom_id res chain seq x y z
N PHE A 1 -0.66 67.65 18.69
CA PHE A 1 -1.04 66.32 19.11
C PHE A 1 -0.65 65.36 17.99
N ILE A 2 0.48 64.70 18.17
CA ILE A 2 0.96 63.65 17.28
C ILE A 2 0.49 62.35 17.95
N SER A 3 -0.49 61.69 17.34
CA SER A 3 -0.91 60.35 17.74
C SER A 3 0.17 59.36 17.28
N SER A 4 0.92 58.83 18.22
CA SER A 4 1.76 57.66 18.00
C SER A 4 0.85 56.42 17.81
N ASN A 5 0.64 56.03 16.57
CA ASN A 5 0.12 54.70 16.30
C ASN A 5 1.19 53.69 16.73
N LEU A 6 1.00 53.05 17.87
CA LEU A 6 1.68 51.80 18.17
C LEU A 6 1.19 50.79 17.12
N LEU A 7 2.06 50.53 16.14
CA LEU A 7 1.93 49.27 15.37
C LEU A 7 2.20 48.16 16.38
N ILE A 8 1.14 47.58 16.93
CA ILE A 8 1.24 46.24 17.52
C ILE A 8 1.55 45.34 16.33
N ALA A 9 2.78 44.85 16.24
CA ALA A 9 3.15 43.83 15.31
C ALA A 9 2.21 42.63 15.60
N GLN A 10 1.19 42.46 14.77
CA GLN A 10 0.37 41.29 14.74
C GLN A 10 1.33 40.19 14.32
N PHE A 11 1.68 39.27 15.24
CA PHE A 11 2.37 38.04 14.89
C PHE A 11 1.39 37.23 14.08
N ASP A 12 1.47 37.37 12.75
CA ASP A 12 0.65 36.59 11.83
C ASP A 12 0.88 35.12 12.15
N SER A 13 -0.21 34.38 12.32
CA SER A 13 -0.13 32.95 12.55
C SER A 13 0.43 32.31 11.28
N LEU A 14 1.59 31.64 11.44
CA LEU A 14 2.22 30.93 10.32
C LEU A 14 1.27 29.90 9.74
N ALA A 15 1.28 29.72 8.44
CA ALA A 15 0.59 28.63 7.80
C ALA A 15 1.36 27.29 8.02
N LYS A 16 0.67 26.18 7.91
CA LYS A 16 1.32 24.87 7.88
C LYS A 16 2.30 24.86 6.70
N TYR A 17 3.49 24.33 6.92
CA TYR A 17 4.60 24.30 5.96
C TYR A 17 5.29 25.65 5.63
N ASP A 18 4.98 26.73 6.32
CA ASP A 18 5.77 27.97 6.22
C ASP A 18 7.20 27.78 6.74
N LEU A 19 7.40 26.87 7.71
CA LEU A 19 8.70 26.40 8.19
C LEU A 19 8.78 24.89 8.00
N LEU A 20 9.87 24.43 7.40
CA LEU A 20 10.14 23.01 7.21
C LEU A 20 11.42 22.62 7.95
N ILE A 21 11.45 21.39 8.44
CA ILE A 21 12.70 20.72 8.79
C ILE A 21 13.34 20.35 7.45
N SER A 22 14.57 20.84 7.22
CA SER A 22 15.29 20.64 5.94
C SER A 22 16.37 19.57 6.03
N GLU A 23 17.05 19.46 7.20
CA GLU A 23 18.15 18.52 7.37
C GLU A 23 18.23 18.02 8.81
N ILE A 24 18.57 16.74 8.98
CA ILE A 24 18.69 16.05 10.28
C ILE A 24 20.01 15.27 10.33
N MET A 25 20.92 15.66 11.24
CA MET A 25 22.11 14.88 11.58
C MET A 25 21.91 14.21 12.93
N SER A 26 21.41 12.99 12.95
CA SER A 26 21.15 12.23 14.17
C SER A 26 22.35 11.38 14.63
N ASP A 27 23.19 10.93 13.72
CA ASP A 27 24.38 10.13 14.00
C ASP A 27 25.62 10.75 13.32
N PRO A 28 26.28 11.74 13.95
CA PRO A 28 27.42 12.42 13.35
C PRO A 28 28.72 11.59 13.36
N LYS A 29 28.71 10.33 13.85
CA LYS A 29 29.92 9.49 14.02
C LYS A 29 29.85 8.16 13.26
N PRO A 30 30.96 7.76 12.62
CA PRO A 30 32.21 8.52 12.41
C PRO A 30 32.01 9.68 11.46
N SER A 31 32.67 10.82 11.73
CA SER A 31 32.59 12.00 10.84
C SER A 31 33.08 11.65 9.42
N VAL A 32 32.33 12.15 8.45
CA VAL A 32 32.68 12.12 7.02
C VAL A 32 33.09 13.52 6.60
N GLY A 33 34.23 13.66 5.94
CA GLY A 33 34.72 14.97 5.54
C GLY A 33 35.21 15.82 6.73
N PHE A 34 34.78 17.10 6.80
CA PHE A 34 35.26 18.07 7.78
C PHE A 34 34.17 18.63 8.69
N LEU A 35 32.98 17.98 8.73
CA LEU A 35 31.92 18.37 9.67
C LEU A 35 32.33 17.99 11.10
N GLU A 36 31.90 18.80 12.07
CA GLU A 36 32.08 18.49 13.48
C GLU A 36 31.18 17.30 13.85
N GLU A 37 31.62 16.49 14.80
CA GLU A 37 30.89 15.33 15.31
C GLU A 37 29.79 15.75 16.29
N GLU A 38 28.88 16.63 15.84
CA GLU A 38 27.75 17.16 16.59
C GLU A 38 26.43 16.91 15.89
N GLU A 39 25.42 16.50 16.68
CA GLU A 39 24.04 16.40 16.20
C GLU A 39 23.52 17.81 15.86
N TYR A 40 22.77 17.92 14.77
CA TYR A 40 22.09 19.16 14.43
C TYR A 40 20.73 18.91 13.74
N LEU A 41 19.91 19.94 13.85
CA LEU A 41 18.65 20.07 13.13
C LEU A 41 18.70 21.37 12.33
N GLU A 42 18.30 21.31 11.08
CA GLU A 42 18.16 22.49 10.26
C GLU A 42 16.70 22.71 9.87
N ILE A 43 16.29 23.97 9.83
CA ILE A 43 15.00 24.38 9.30
C ILE A 43 15.18 25.38 8.16
N VAL A 44 14.22 25.39 7.25
CA VAL A 44 14.13 26.37 6.15
C VAL A 44 12.85 27.17 6.26
N ASN A 45 12.91 28.47 5.95
CA ASN A 45 11.73 29.29 5.76
C ASN A 45 11.19 29.11 4.34
N ASN A 46 10.12 28.31 4.22
CA ASN A 46 9.45 28.00 2.96
C ASN A 46 8.31 28.98 2.63
N SER A 47 8.25 30.12 3.35
CA SER A 47 7.23 31.15 3.15
C SER A 47 7.80 32.39 2.47
N GLY A 48 6.91 33.25 1.96
CA GLY A 48 7.29 34.55 1.38
C GLY A 48 7.53 35.67 2.40
N ILE A 49 7.55 35.40 3.73
CA ILE A 49 7.66 36.41 4.78
C ILE A 49 8.83 36.11 5.73
N ASN A 50 9.32 37.16 6.40
CA ASN A 50 10.34 37.00 7.46
C ASN A 50 9.68 36.40 8.71
N ILE A 51 10.27 35.36 9.29
CA ILE A 51 9.76 34.65 10.46
C ILE A 51 10.69 34.86 11.65
N ASN A 52 10.14 35.30 12.80
CA ASN A 52 10.90 35.29 14.05
C ASN A 52 10.77 33.93 14.76
N LEU A 53 11.90 33.23 14.87
CA LEU A 53 11.94 31.87 15.39
C LEU A 53 11.59 31.77 16.88
N LYS A 54 11.59 32.88 17.65
CA LYS A 54 11.08 32.87 19.02
C LYS A 54 9.60 32.57 19.15
N SER A 55 8.85 32.65 18.04
CA SER A 55 7.41 32.36 18.02
C SER A 55 7.07 30.88 17.89
N ILE A 56 8.07 30.03 17.71
CA ILE A 56 7.87 28.59 17.49
C ILE A 56 8.47 27.76 18.64
N GLN A 57 8.04 26.51 18.70
CA GLN A 57 8.66 25.45 19.50
C GLN A 57 9.02 24.28 18.58
N ILE A 58 10.15 23.64 18.84
CA ILE A 58 10.59 22.42 18.19
C ILE A 58 10.51 21.28 19.21
N ASN A 59 9.65 20.32 18.97
CA ASN A 59 9.49 19.13 19.81
C ASN A 59 10.34 18.01 19.21
N ILE A 60 11.21 17.39 20.00
CA ILE A 60 12.04 16.24 19.61
C ILE A 60 11.69 15.10 20.56
N GLY A 61 10.89 14.13 20.07
CA GLY A 61 10.26 13.15 20.93
C GLY A 61 9.44 13.82 22.04
N ASN A 62 9.81 13.57 23.30
CA ASN A 62 9.12 14.17 24.46
C ASN A 62 9.80 15.44 25.01
N LYS A 63 10.78 16.00 24.30
CA LYS A 63 11.54 17.17 24.74
C LYS A 63 11.19 18.37 23.87
N ILE A 64 11.15 19.56 24.51
CA ILE A 64 10.84 20.83 23.86
C ILE A 64 12.12 21.65 23.75
N PHE A 65 12.39 22.19 22.58
CA PHE A 65 13.44 23.17 22.30
C PHE A 65 12.78 24.47 21.85
N GLU A 66 13.13 25.57 22.50
CA GLU A 66 12.63 26.91 22.19
C GLU A 66 13.78 27.74 21.59
N PRO A 67 13.71 28.06 20.28
CA PRO A 67 14.73 28.87 19.65
C PRO A 67 14.83 30.30 20.22
N ASP A 68 16.01 30.85 20.25
CA ASP A 68 16.22 32.28 20.53
C ASP A 68 15.63 33.15 19.41
N SER A 69 15.44 34.45 19.71
CA SER A 69 14.95 35.41 18.72
C SER A 69 15.94 35.54 17.56
N PHE A 70 15.51 35.09 16.40
CA PHE A 70 16.25 35.20 15.13
C PHE A 70 15.23 35.40 13.99
N TRP A 71 15.48 36.37 13.12
CA TRP A 71 14.66 36.64 11.96
C TRP A 71 15.16 35.84 10.77
N LEU A 72 14.43 34.81 10.40
CA LEU A 72 14.72 33.95 9.25
C LEU A 72 14.05 34.51 8.01
N GLN A 73 14.83 34.86 6.99
CA GLN A 73 14.31 35.38 5.72
C GLN A 73 13.72 34.25 4.86
N PRO A 74 12.84 34.57 3.89
CA PRO A 74 12.42 33.60 2.90
C PRO A 74 13.58 32.85 2.26
N ASP A 75 13.39 31.57 1.99
CA ASP A 75 14.36 30.66 1.36
C ASP A 75 15.72 30.55 2.12
N SER A 76 15.75 30.98 3.39
CA SER A 76 16.96 30.90 4.22
C SER A 76 16.88 29.75 5.21
N PHE A 77 18.08 29.24 5.56
CA PHE A 77 18.24 28.09 6.45
C PHE A 77 18.70 28.56 7.85
N LYS A 78 18.33 27.78 8.87
CA LYS A 78 18.82 27.97 10.25
C LYS A 78 19.16 26.62 10.86
N VAL A 79 20.43 26.43 11.18
CA VAL A 79 20.93 25.27 11.88
C VAL A 79 20.87 25.50 13.39
N PHE A 80 20.48 24.45 14.11
CA PHE A 80 20.50 24.40 15.56
C PHE A 80 21.42 23.27 16.00
N PHE A 81 22.45 23.64 16.71
CA PHE A 81 23.30 22.77 17.52
C PHE A 81 22.83 22.83 18.97
N ASN A 82 23.33 21.98 19.85
CA ASN A 82 22.94 21.94 21.27
C ASN A 82 21.42 21.74 21.49
N ILE A 83 20.78 21.00 20.60
CA ILE A 83 19.41 20.60 20.71
C ILE A 83 19.25 19.36 21.64
N PRO A 84 18.04 18.99 22.07
CA PRO A 84 17.82 17.69 22.68
C PRO A 84 18.30 16.56 21.74
N THR A 85 18.97 15.56 22.31
CA THR A 85 19.56 14.43 21.56
C THR A 85 18.56 13.79 20.60
N LEU A 86 19.00 13.63 19.36
CA LEU A 86 18.32 12.91 18.30
C LEU A 86 18.63 11.39 18.44
N LYS A 87 17.63 10.54 18.37
CA LYS A 87 17.88 9.08 18.47
C LYS A 87 18.33 8.52 17.12
N ASN A 88 19.45 7.79 17.11
CA ASN A 88 19.92 7.09 15.89
C ASN A 88 18.88 6.09 15.37
N SER A 89 18.02 5.52 16.25
CA SER A 89 16.95 4.59 15.88
C SER A 89 15.71 5.26 15.27
N GLY A 90 15.71 6.60 15.20
CA GLY A 90 14.57 7.40 14.76
C GLY A 90 13.76 8.02 15.89
N ASP A 91 13.13 9.13 15.59
CA ASP A 91 12.25 9.88 16.52
C ASP A 91 11.27 10.76 15.72
N VAL A 92 10.36 11.42 16.43
CA VAL A 92 9.44 12.40 15.87
C VAL A 92 9.97 13.80 16.14
N ILE A 93 10.07 14.64 15.11
CA ILE A 93 10.41 16.05 15.23
C ILE A 93 9.24 16.86 14.70
N GLN A 94 8.79 17.85 15.50
CA GLN A 94 7.67 18.71 15.16
C GLN A 94 8.05 20.17 15.33
N ILE A 95 7.68 21.02 14.38
CA ILE A 95 7.69 22.47 14.54
C ILE A 95 6.25 22.90 14.84
N THR A 96 6.05 23.63 15.94
CA THR A 96 4.73 24.10 16.36
C THR A 96 4.76 25.60 16.66
N GLN A 97 3.62 26.27 16.48
CA GLN A 97 3.38 27.66 16.91
C GLN A 97 2.03 27.71 17.64
N ASN A 98 2.01 28.12 18.89
CA ASN A 98 0.81 28.20 19.71
C ASN A 98 0.01 26.86 19.70
N ASN A 99 0.68 25.73 19.88
CA ASN A 99 0.17 24.37 19.82
C ASN A 99 -0.40 23.95 18.43
N ARG A 100 -0.20 24.76 17.40
CA ARG A 100 -0.55 24.38 16.03
C ARG A 100 0.68 23.81 15.33
N LEU A 101 0.52 22.63 14.75
CA LEU A 101 1.56 21.96 13.97
C LEU A 101 1.84 22.72 12.68
N LEU A 102 3.12 23.04 12.43
CA LEU A 102 3.60 23.64 11.19
C LEU A 102 4.27 22.60 10.27
N HIS A 103 5.10 21.74 10.83
CA HIS A 103 5.74 20.64 10.11
C HIS A 103 6.06 19.50 11.07
N GLU A 104 6.00 18.27 10.59
CA GLU A 104 6.38 17.07 11.32
C GLU A 104 7.19 16.17 10.41
N VAL A 105 8.22 15.55 10.97
CA VAL A 105 8.91 14.42 10.35
C VAL A 105 9.10 13.31 11.38
N ILE A 106 8.81 12.11 10.96
CA ILE A 106 9.14 10.87 11.68
C ILE A 106 10.33 10.29 10.92
N TYR A 107 11.55 10.60 11.39
CA TYR A 107 12.73 10.08 10.72
C TYR A 107 13.09 8.69 11.24
N HIS A 108 13.67 7.87 10.36
CA HIS A 108 14.02 6.48 10.63
C HIS A 108 15.28 6.09 9.83
N PRO A 109 16.16 5.21 10.33
CA PRO A 109 17.35 4.75 9.61
C PRO A 109 17.10 4.27 8.19
N ASN A 110 15.96 3.60 7.94
CA ASN A 110 15.62 3.12 6.59
C ASN A 110 15.50 4.24 5.54
N MET A 111 15.36 5.51 5.94
CA MET A 111 15.31 6.66 5.01
C MET A 111 16.66 6.93 4.35
N PHE A 112 17.78 6.46 4.91
CA PHE A 112 19.07 6.62 4.27
C PHE A 112 19.18 5.90 2.92
N SER A 113 18.41 4.83 2.71
CA SER A 113 18.38 4.02 1.47
C SER A 113 19.77 3.53 1.01
N ASP A 114 20.78 3.65 1.87
CA ASP A 114 22.18 3.28 1.63
C ASP A 114 22.78 2.74 2.94
N GLY A 115 23.05 1.44 2.98
CA GLY A 115 23.57 0.79 4.17
C GLY A 115 24.96 1.27 4.61
N PHE A 116 25.70 1.99 3.77
CA PHE A 116 26.95 2.64 4.16
C PHE A 116 26.67 3.94 4.91
N LYS A 117 25.78 4.78 4.40
CA LYS A 117 25.43 6.08 4.97
C LYS A 117 24.62 5.95 6.26
N GLU A 118 23.87 4.87 6.42
CA GLU A 118 23.12 4.54 7.65
C GLU A 118 24.04 4.34 8.88
N ASN A 119 25.32 4.02 8.66
CA ASN A 119 26.27 3.75 9.75
C ASN A 119 26.89 5.01 10.39
N GLY A 120 26.37 6.19 10.12
CA GLY A 120 26.75 7.47 10.73
C GLY A 120 27.60 8.38 9.84
N GLY A 121 27.71 9.64 10.26
CA GLY A 121 28.45 10.71 9.57
C GLY A 121 27.70 11.35 8.40
N TRP A 122 26.47 10.95 8.14
CA TRP A 122 25.62 11.50 7.08
C TRP A 122 24.30 12.01 7.64
N SER A 123 23.84 13.15 7.11
CA SER A 123 22.52 13.69 7.42
C SER A 123 21.44 13.10 6.51
N LEU A 124 20.18 13.24 6.95
CA LEU A 124 19.00 13.11 6.11
C LEU A 124 18.58 14.49 5.62
N GLU A 125 18.36 14.65 4.34
CA GLU A 125 17.93 15.88 3.67
C GLU A 125 16.52 15.73 3.08
N LEU A 126 15.67 16.75 3.29
CA LEU A 126 14.39 16.90 2.59
C LEU A 126 14.67 17.36 1.16
N THR A 127 14.29 16.60 0.14
CA THR A 127 14.72 16.82 -1.24
C THR A 127 13.79 17.73 -2.04
N ASP A 128 12.49 17.71 -1.75
CA ASP A 128 11.48 18.56 -2.41
C ASP A 128 10.64 19.33 -1.37
N PHE A 129 10.92 20.62 -1.22
CA PHE A 129 10.21 21.50 -0.30
C PHE A 129 8.76 21.81 -0.75
N SER A 130 8.41 21.54 -2.00
CA SER A 130 7.04 21.72 -2.50
C SER A 130 6.10 20.58 -2.08
N GLN A 131 6.66 19.47 -1.57
CA GLN A 131 5.92 18.30 -1.15
C GLN A 131 6.24 17.89 0.31
N PRO A 132 6.09 18.81 1.27
CA PRO A 132 6.64 18.65 2.62
C PRO A 132 5.98 17.54 3.46
N CYS A 133 4.79 17.05 3.09
CA CYS A 133 4.12 15.94 3.78
C CYS A 133 4.54 14.57 3.26
N ILE A 134 5.21 14.51 2.12
CA ILE A 134 5.69 13.25 1.58
C ILE A 134 6.97 12.85 2.32
N THR A 135 6.95 11.73 3.00
CA THR A 135 8.13 11.21 3.70
C THR A 135 8.86 10.16 2.86
N ASN A 136 8.11 9.28 2.19
CA ASN A 136 8.69 8.23 1.38
C ASN A 136 9.32 8.80 0.10
N GLY A 137 10.62 8.60 -0.07
CA GLY A 137 11.39 9.10 -1.22
C GLY A 137 11.67 10.61 -1.20
N ASN A 138 11.12 11.40 -0.25
CA ASN A 138 11.41 12.81 -0.09
C ASN A 138 12.47 13.11 0.99
N TRP A 139 12.91 12.11 1.71
CA TRP A 139 14.02 12.19 2.63
C TRP A 139 15.10 11.21 2.19
N LEU A 140 16.28 11.73 1.89
CA LEU A 140 17.41 10.94 1.41
C LEU A 140 18.68 11.29 2.19
N ALA A 141 19.61 10.34 2.23
CA ALA A 141 20.93 10.60 2.79
C ALA A 141 21.68 11.65 1.98
N CYS A 142 22.24 12.66 2.64
CA CYS A 142 23.07 13.69 2.01
C CYS A 142 24.07 13.09 1.02
N ASP A 143 24.24 13.73 -0.15
CA ASP A 143 25.19 13.31 -1.19
C ASP A 143 26.45 14.19 -1.24
N ASN A 144 26.55 15.18 -0.36
CA ASN A 144 27.73 16.00 -0.22
C ASN A 144 28.84 15.23 0.52
N LEU A 145 30.05 15.24 -0.03
CA LEU A 145 31.21 14.53 0.55
C LEU A 145 31.61 15.01 1.96
N LYS A 146 31.02 16.10 2.45
CA LYS A 146 31.16 16.56 3.85
C LYS A 146 30.31 15.75 4.82
N GLY A 147 29.31 14.97 4.33
CA GLY A 147 28.35 14.23 5.13
C GLY A 147 27.09 15.01 5.51
N GLY A 148 27.01 16.30 5.18
CA GLY A 148 25.87 17.19 5.43
C GLY A 148 26.09 18.54 4.78
N THR A 149 25.03 19.40 4.78
CA THR A 149 25.01 20.73 4.18
C THR A 149 24.51 21.82 5.15
N PRO A 150 24.92 21.82 6.45
CA PRO A 150 24.37 22.73 7.45
C PRO A 150 24.57 24.20 7.08
N GLY A 151 23.49 24.97 6.97
CA GLY A 151 23.44 26.37 6.58
C GLY A 151 23.54 26.64 5.09
N GLU A 152 23.55 25.62 4.26
CA GLU A 152 23.61 25.67 2.81
C GLU A 152 22.34 25.01 2.22
N ALA A 153 22.13 25.11 0.91
CA ALA A 153 21.08 24.34 0.24
C ALA A 153 21.42 22.84 0.28
N ASN A 154 20.40 22.00 0.46
CA ASN A 154 20.54 20.55 0.48
C ASN A 154 21.27 20.04 -0.77
N SER A 155 22.09 19.02 -0.60
CA SER A 155 22.89 18.43 -1.68
C SER A 155 22.01 17.75 -2.74
N ILE A 156 20.83 17.32 -2.34
CA ILE A 156 19.85 16.69 -3.22
C ILE A 156 18.66 17.64 -3.38
N ASN A 157 18.45 18.10 -4.59
CA ASN A 157 17.26 18.86 -4.99
C ASN A 157 16.58 18.11 -6.13
N GLN A 158 15.63 17.30 -5.77
CA GLN A 158 14.93 16.42 -6.69
C GLN A 158 13.44 16.73 -6.64
N VAL A 159 12.86 17.07 -7.79
CA VAL A 159 11.39 17.15 -7.90
C VAL A 159 10.83 15.72 -7.81
N ILE A 160 10.11 15.45 -6.74
CA ILE A 160 9.42 14.18 -6.62
C ILE A 160 8.19 14.23 -7.51
N ASN A 161 8.09 13.32 -8.46
CA ASN A 161 6.84 13.05 -9.14
C ASN A 161 5.92 12.38 -8.12
N GLY A 162 5.26 13.20 -7.29
CA GLY A 162 4.36 12.70 -6.25
C GLY A 162 3.27 11.84 -6.88
N GLU A 163 3.08 10.66 -6.34
CA GLU A 163 1.88 9.89 -6.63
C GLU A 163 0.65 10.70 -6.24
N SER A 164 -0.43 10.54 -6.97
CA SER A 164 -1.71 11.13 -6.57
C SER A 164 -2.15 10.55 -5.22
N LEU A 165 -2.82 11.38 -4.40
CA LEU A 165 -3.44 10.88 -3.17
C LEU A 165 -4.44 9.77 -3.53
N GLN A 166 -4.26 8.58 -2.96
CA GLN A 166 -5.10 7.40 -3.21
C GLN A 166 -5.46 6.72 -1.91
N ILE A 167 -6.62 6.07 -1.90
CA ILE A 167 -7.01 5.20 -0.81
C ILE A 167 -6.23 3.88 -0.96
N SER A 168 -5.53 3.49 0.10
CA SER A 168 -4.77 2.24 0.18
C SER A 168 -5.55 1.12 0.86
N ASN A 169 -6.44 1.44 1.81
CA ASN A 169 -7.23 0.45 2.54
C ASN A 169 -8.50 1.04 3.13
N ILE A 170 -9.54 0.21 3.26
CA ILE A 170 -10.82 0.58 3.91
C ILE A 170 -11.31 -0.60 4.74
N TYR A 171 -11.63 -0.34 6.02
CA TYR A 171 -12.20 -1.36 6.90
C TYR A 171 -13.03 -0.75 8.03
N ALA A 172 -13.98 -1.53 8.54
CA ALA A 172 -14.74 -1.17 9.73
C ALA A 172 -13.87 -1.36 10.98
N ILE A 173 -13.73 -0.33 11.82
CA ILE A 173 -13.13 -0.43 13.15
C ILE A 173 -14.13 -1.07 14.11
N GLU A 174 -15.38 -0.64 14.01
CA GLU A 174 -16.54 -1.14 14.74
C GLU A 174 -17.81 -0.95 13.90
N ASP A 175 -18.97 -1.35 14.40
CA ASP A 175 -20.21 -1.28 13.62
C ASP A 175 -20.72 0.15 13.34
N THR A 176 -20.09 1.18 13.95
CA THR A 176 -20.41 2.60 13.78
C THR A 176 -19.22 3.45 13.33
N ALA A 177 -18.08 2.85 13.02
CA ALA A 177 -16.87 3.57 12.60
C ALA A 177 -16.13 2.87 11.47
N LEU A 178 -15.76 3.66 10.47
CA LEU A 178 -15.02 3.25 9.28
C LEU A 178 -13.63 3.90 9.28
N MET A 179 -12.59 3.12 9.03
CA MET A 179 -11.25 3.60 8.72
C MET A 179 -11.03 3.63 7.23
N VAL A 180 -10.48 4.74 6.74
CA VAL A 180 -9.96 4.90 5.38
C VAL A 180 -8.49 5.28 5.49
N GLU A 181 -7.60 4.44 5.01
CA GLU A 181 -6.17 4.70 4.96
C GLU A 181 -5.78 5.19 3.56
N PHE A 182 -4.88 6.18 3.51
CA PHE A 182 -4.34 6.74 2.27
C PHE A 182 -2.87 6.37 2.09
N ASN A 183 -2.39 6.40 0.86
CA ASN A 183 -0.97 6.21 0.53
C ASN A 183 -0.08 7.38 1.01
N GLN A 184 -0.68 8.52 1.36
CA GLN A 184 -0.02 9.76 1.77
C GLN A 184 -0.85 10.45 2.87
N PRO A 185 -0.26 11.37 3.66
CA PRO A 185 -1.00 12.15 4.65
C PRO A 185 -2.15 12.94 4.02
N LEU A 186 -3.32 12.83 4.62
CA LEU A 186 -4.51 13.59 4.27
C LEU A 186 -4.52 14.91 5.05
N GLU A 187 -4.56 16.04 4.34
CA GLU A 187 -4.60 17.38 4.97
C GLU A 187 -6.03 17.85 5.25
N SER A 188 -6.91 17.65 4.30
CA SER A 188 -8.29 18.08 4.42
C SER A 188 -9.25 17.28 3.55
N ILE A 189 -10.46 17.17 4.05
CA ILE A 189 -11.66 16.76 3.33
C ILE A 189 -12.86 17.41 4.00
N LYS A 190 -13.94 17.67 3.26
CA LYS A 190 -15.18 18.18 3.84
C LYS A 190 -16.20 17.06 4.03
N LEU A 191 -17.09 17.22 4.99
CA LEU A 191 -18.15 16.23 5.23
C LEU A 191 -19.05 16.04 3.99
N GLU A 192 -19.27 17.10 3.23
CA GLU A 192 -20.06 17.08 1.98
C GLU A 192 -19.38 16.30 0.83
N ASP A 193 -18.09 16.03 0.95
CA ASP A 193 -17.29 15.26 -0.01
C ASP A 193 -17.22 13.76 0.32
N ILE A 194 -17.82 13.35 1.43
CA ILE A 194 -17.92 11.96 1.88
C ILE A 194 -19.34 11.45 1.64
N HIS A 195 -19.53 10.48 0.79
CA HIS A 195 -20.83 9.92 0.45
C HIS A 195 -20.89 8.42 0.74
N ILE A 196 -21.81 8.05 1.62
CA ILE A 196 -22.19 6.66 1.91
C ILE A 196 -23.74 6.60 1.83
N PRO A 197 -24.33 6.33 0.67
CA PRO A 197 -25.76 6.51 0.46
C PRO A 197 -26.65 5.75 1.43
N GLN A 198 -26.16 4.61 1.94
CA GLN A 198 -26.92 3.69 2.79
C GLN A 198 -26.79 3.97 4.29
N LEU A 199 -25.92 4.93 4.69
CA LEU A 199 -25.60 5.22 6.10
C LEU A 199 -25.63 6.73 6.36
N SER A 200 -26.03 7.11 7.58
CA SER A 200 -25.92 8.50 8.02
C SER A 200 -24.51 8.79 8.52
N LEU A 201 -23.93 9.91 8.09
CA LEU A 201 -22.63 10.41 8.55
C LEU A 201 -22.85 11.25 9.83
N HIS A 202 -22.02 11.05 10.84
CA HIS A 202 -22.06 11.80 12.09
C HIS A 202 -20.85 12.72 12.27
N GLY A 203 -19.75 12.47 11.54
CA GLY A 203 -18.53 13.26 11.57
C GLY A 203 -17.32 12.44 11.13
N PHE A 204 -16.16 13.07 11.18
CA PHE A 204 -14.90 12.41 10.87
C PHE A 204 -13.74 13.04 11.65
N THR A 205 -12.61 12.32 11.73
CA THR A 205 -11.31 12.81 12.20
C THR A 205 -10.22 12.41 11.23
N ILE A 206 -9.21 13.26 11.09
CA ILE A 206 -8.02 13.00 10.27
C ILE A 206 -6.82 12.88 11.21
N GLN A 207 -6.02 11.83 11.02
CA GLN A 207 -4.76 11.63 11.70
C GLN A 207 -3.73 11.09 10.71
N GLN A 208 -2.79 11.95 10.29
CA GLN A 208 -1.81 11.62 9.24
C GLN A 208 -2.48 11.12 7.95
N ASN A 209 -2.24 9.86 7.58
CA ASN A 209 -2.85 9.22 6.41
C ASN A 209 -4.15 8.46 6.71
N GLU A 210 -4.74 8.64 7.90
CA GLU A 210 -5.93 7.95 8.35
C GLU A 210 -7.12 8.90 8.46
N LEU A 211 -8.25 8.51 7.87
CA LEU A 211 -9.54 9.16 8.00
C LEU A 211 -10.51 8.22 8.72
N THR A 212 -10.84 8.54 9.95
CA THR A 212 -11.89 7.83 10.69
C THR A 212 -13.23 8.51 10.47
N ILE A 213 -14.21 7.79 9.95
CA ILE A 213 -15.57 8.29 9.67
C ILE A 213 -16.54 7.66 10.67
N SER A 214 -17.26 8.51 11.43
CA SER A 214 -18.35 8.07 12.31
C SER A 214 -19.65 7.99 11.51
N ILE A 215 -20.31 6.85 11.57
CA ILE A 215 -21.50 6.52 10.77
C ILE A 215 -22.61 5.90 11.62
N SER A 216 -23.81 5.82 11.08
CA SER A 216 -24.87 4.99 11.68
C SER A 216 -24.49 3.51 11.62
N LYS A 217 -25.14 2.71 12.48
CA LYS A 217 -24.81 1.29 12.63
C LYS A 217 -24.89 0.52 11.31
N MET A 218 -23.83 -0.22 11.00
CA MET A 218 -23.74 -1.15 9.88
C MET A 218 -24.39 -2.51 10.19
N ASP A 219 -25.01 -3.11 9.18
CA ASP A 219 -25.41 -4.52 9.22
C ASP A 219 -24.21 -5.41 8.88
N THR A 220 -24.05 -6.51 9.59
CA THR A 220 -22.98 -7.49 9.35
C THR A 220 -23.16 -8.16 7.97
N ASN A 221 -22.06 -8.35 7.25
CA ASN A 221 -22.00 -8.94 5.89
C ASN A 221 -22.80 -8.17 4.82
N LYS A 222 -23.18 -6.94 5.08
CA LYS A 222 -23.75 -6.07 4.06
C LYS A 222 -22.67 -5.19 3.47
N VAL A 223 -22.65 -5.11 2.14
CA VAL A 223 -21.73 -4.26 1.39
C VAL A 223 -22.33 -2.86 1.26
N TYR A 224 -21.51 -1.86 1.51
CA TYR A 224 -21.82 -0.44 1.40
C TYR A 224 -20.88 0.21 0.38
N ASP A 225 -21.34 1.29 -0.23
CA ASP A 225 -20.55 2.07 -1.18
C ASP A 225 -20.06 3.35 -0.52
N LEU A 226 -18.76 3.66 -0.67
CA LEU A 226 -18.13 4.90 -0.26
C LEU A 226 -17.66 5.64 -1.51
N THR A 227 -18.01 6.91 -1.62
CA THR A 227 -17.41 7.84 -2.57
C THR A 227 -16.73 8.96 -1.80
N LEU A 228 -15.47 9.22 -2.09
CA LEU A 228 -14.76 10.39 -1.61
C LEU A 228 -14.46 11.32 -2.79
N ASN A 229 -14.67 12.62 -2.56
CA ASN A 229 -14.34 13.67 -3.50
C ASN A 229 -13.42 14.68 -2.83
N ASN A 230 -12.71 15.49 -3.60
CA ASN A 230 -11.97 16.68 -3.15
C ASN A 230 -11.08 16.49 -1.91
N ALA A 231 -10.61 15.28 -1.62
CA ALA A 231 -9.61 15.06 -0.59
C ALA A 231 -8.30 15.75 -0.99
N GLN A 232 -7.59 16.35 -0.04
CA GLN A 232 -6.37 17.11 -0.31
C GLN A 232 -5.23 16.63 0.57
N ASN A 233 -4.07 16.49 -0.03
CA ASN A 233 -2.78 16.39 0.65
C ASN A 233 -2.05 17.75 0.64
N CYS A 234 -0.82 17.82 1.15
CA CYS A 234 -0.03 19.04 1.19
C CYS A 234 0.36 19.60 -0.20
N THR A 235 0.28 18.79 -1.24
CA THR A 235 0.70 19.16 -2.59
C THR A 235 -0.40 19.87 -3.38
N GLN A 236 -1.61 19.88 -2.87
CA GLN A 236 -2.83 20.43 -3.51
C GLN A 236 -3.12 19.83 -4.90
N TYR A 237 -2.57 18.66 -5.24
CA TYR A 237 -2.97 17.96 -6.46
C TYR A 237 -4.46 17.61 -6.39
N SER A 238 -5.14 17.68 -7.54
CA SER A 238 -6.55 17.31 -7.64
C SER A 238 -6.72 15.84 -7.28
N PHE A 239 -7.59 15.56 -6.31
CA PHE A 239 -8.01 14.21 -5.96
C PHE A 239 -9.12 13.80 -6.95
N GLU A 240 -8.86 12.76 -7.73
CA GLU A 240 -9.90 12.19 -8.58
C GLU A 240 -10.92 11.45 -7.70
N PRO A 241 -12.22 11.59 -7.96
CA PRO A 241 -13.25 10.90 -7.21
C PRO A 241 -12.98 9.38 -7.18
N GLN A 242 -12.97 8.79 -5.99
CA GLN A 242 -12.74 7.37 -5.81
C GLN A 242 -13.97 6.70 -5.22
N HIS A 243 -14.30 5.53 -5.77
CA HIS A 243 -15.42 4.70 -5.35
C HIS A 243 -14.91 3.39 -4.79
N PHE A 244 -15.34 3.06 -3.59
CA PHE A 244 -14.95 1.85 -2.91
C PHE A 244 -16.14 1.15 -2.29
N GLN A 245 -16.00 -0.14 -2.11
CA GLN A 245 -16.94 -0.96 -1.35
C GLN A 245 -16.30 -1.41 -0.05
N PHE A 246 -17.09 -1.46 1.00
CA PHE A 246 -16.67 -1.89 2.32
C PHE A 246 -17.84 -2.54 3.07
N GLY A 247 -17.59 -3.05 4.27
CA GLY A 247 -18.63 -3.52 5.16
C GLY A 247 -18.08 -4.12 6.44
N LEU A 248 -18.98 -4.58 7.29
CA LEU A 248 -18.64 -5.17 8.57
C LEU A 248 -18.55 -6.70 8.43
N PRO A 249 -17.35 -7.31 8.61
CA PRO A 249 -17.22 -8.77 8.60
C PRO A 249 -18.04 -9.45 9.71
N GLY A 250 -18.52 -10.65 9.43
CA GLY A 250 -19.12 -11.49 10.47
C GLY A 250 -18.07 -12.23 11.30
N ASN A 251 -18.46 -12.68 12.50
CA ASN A 251 -17.59 -13.43 13.40
C ASN A 251 -17.51 -14.94 13.08
N ASN A 252 -18.22 -15.40 12.07
CA ASN A 252 -18.25 -16.82 11.72
C ASN A 252 -17.00 -17.21 10.92
N THR A 253 -16.53 -18.44 11.12
CA THR A 253 -15.47 -19.01 10.30
C THR A 253 -15.85 -18.92 8.82
N PRO A 254 -15.00 -18.38 7.93
CA PRO A 254 -15.27 -18.32 6.51
C PRO A 254 -15.47 -19.73 5.93
N SER A 255 -16.52 -19.93 5.15
CA SER A 255 -16.87 -21.27 4.62
C SER A 255 -16.83 -21.37 3.10
N LYS A 256 -16.66 -20.24 2.42
CA LYS A 256 -16.69 -20.15 0.95
C LYS A 256 -15.60 -19.24 0.41
N ILE A 257 -14.41 -19.38 0.94
CA ILE A 257 -13.17 -18.82 0.41
C ILE A 257 -12.26 -19.97 0.04
N VAL A 258 -11.56 -19.84 -1.04
CA VAL A 258 -10.68 -20.90 -1.59
C VAL A 258 -9.41 -20.30 -2.16
N ILE A 259 -8.35 -21.10 -2.21
CA ILE A 259 -7.20 -20.89 -3.08
C ILE A 259 -7.71 -21.12 -4.51
N ASN A 260 -7.62 -20.09 -5.35
CA ASN A 260 -8.26 -20.02 -6.67
C ASN A 260 -7.29 -20.12 -7.84
N GLU A 261 -6.12 -19.52 -7.69
CA GLU A 261 -5.06 -19.53 -8.70
C GLU A 261 -3.70 -19.47 -7.99
N ILE A 262 -2.70 -20.14 -8.56
CA ILE A 262 -1.33 -20.11 -8.08
C ILE A 262 -0.34 -19.99 -9.24
N LEU A 263 0.65 -19.14 -9.12
CA LEU A 263 1.86 -19.11 -9.94
C LEU A 263 3.04 -19.48 -9.03
N PHE A 264 3.65 -20.63 -9.27
CA PHE A 264 4.75 -21.17 -8.45
C PHE A 264 6.06 -21.36 -9.24
N ASN A 265 6.05 -21.02 -10.53
CA ASN A 265 7.21 -21.06 -11.42
C ASN A 265 7.28 -19.78 -12.26
N PRO A 266 7.46 -18.59 -11.62
CA PRO A 266 7.66 -17.34 -12.34
C PRO A 266 9.01 -17.32 -13.05
N ASP A 267 9.22 -16.36 -13.96
CA ASP A 267 10.55 -16.12 -14.54
C ASP A 267 11.56 -15.70 -13.44
N PRO A 268 12.87 -15.75 -13.72
CA PRO A 268 13.90 -15.49 -12.70
C PRO A 268 13.87 -14.09 -12.06
N ALA A 269 13.19 -13.12 -12.67
CA ALA A 269 12.96 -11.78 -12.14
C ALA A 269 11.57 -11.63 -11.50
N GLY A 270 10.77 -12.69 -11.57
CA GLY A 270 9.39 -12.74 -11.14
C GLY A 270 9.21 -13.04 -9.66
N SER A 271 7.96 -13.19 -9.28
CA SER A 271 7.54 -13.55 -7.92
C SER A 271 6.36 -14.50 -7.98
N ASP A 272 6.34 -15.45 -7.07
CA ASP A 272 5.17 -16.31 -6.86
C ASP A 272 3.95 -15.48 -6.47
N PHE A 273 2.77 -15.98 -6.81
CA PHE A 273 1.54 -15.47 -6.25
C PHE A 273 0.53 -16.57 -5.94
N VAL A 274 -0.32 -16.27 -4.98
CA VAL A 274 -1.50 -17.06 -4.60
C VAL A 274 -2.71 -16.15 -4.66
N GLU A 275 -3.76 -16.57 -5.35
CA GLU A 275 -5.01 -15.85 -5.34
C GLU A 275 -6.05 -16.55 -4.47
N LEU A 276 -6.77 -15.77 -3.67
CA LEU A 276 -7.94 -16.18 -2.93
C LEU A 276 -9.22 -15.68 -3.61
N PHE A 277 -10.23 -16.53 -3.69
CA PHE A 277 -11.56 -16.17 -4.18
C PHE A 277 -12.62 -16.39 -3.12
N ASN A 278 -13.34 -15.34 -2.78
CA ASN A 278 -14.54 -15.42 -1.95
C ASN A 278 -15.76 -15.72 -2.82
N PHE A 279 -16.09 -16.99 -3.01
CA PHE A 279 -17.28 -17.37 -3.78
C PHE A 279 -18.59 -17.37 -2.95
N GLY A 280 -18.49 -16.94 -1.67
CA GLY A 280 -19.60 -16.79 -0.72
C GLY A 280 -20.32 -15.45 -0.81
N ASN A 281 -21.09 -15.17 0.25
CA ASN A 281 -21.81 -13.91 0.46
C ASN A 281 -21.40 -13.21 1.76
N GLN A 282 -20.38 -13.75 2.48
CA GLN A 282 -19.82 -13.13 3.68
C GLN A 282 -18.71 -12.17 3.30
N ILE A 283 -18.57 -11.08 4.06
CA ILE A 283 -17.38 -10.25 4.02
C ILE A 283 -16.32 -10.92 4.91
N ILE A 284 -15.12 -11.11 4.41
CA ILE A 284 -14.06 -11.82 5.10
C ILE A 284 -12.94 -10.82 5.45
N ASP A 285 -12.54 -10.79 6.71
CA ASP A 285 -11.33 -10.08 7.14
C ASP A 285 -10.12 -11.01 7.00
N ILE A 286 -9.30 -10.73 5.99
CA ILE A 286 -8.13 -11.52 5.63
C ILE A 286 -7.04 -11.48 6.72
N SER A 287 -7.01 -10.45 7.58
CA SER A 287 -6.09 -10.42 8.72
C SER A 287 -6.33 -11.55 9.75
N LYS A 288 -7.44 -12.25 9.64
CA LYS A 288 -7.78 -13.43 10.45
C LYS A 288 -7.37 -14.74 9.79
N LEU A 289 -6.70 -14.69 8.64
CA LEU A 289 -6.28 -15.84 7.86
C LEU A 289 -4.76 -15.88 7.71
N HIS A 290 -4.23 -17.10 7.74
CA HIS A 290 -2.81 -17.38 7.60
C HIS A 290 -2.59 -18.42 6.51
N PHE A 291 -1.41 -18.39 5.89
CA PHE A 291 -0.88 -19.51 5.13
C PHE A 291 0.04 -20.37 5.97
N THR A 292 0.05 -21.66 5.70
CA THR A 292 1.00 -22.64 6.20
C THR A 292 1.14 -23.79 5.18
N ASP A 293 2.03 -24.69 5.44
CA ASP A 293 2.26 -25.91 4.71
C ASP A 293 2.34 -27.11 5.67
N ARG A 294 2.71 -28.31 5.20
CA ARG A 294 2.95 -29.50 6.02
C ARG A 294 4.40 -29.92 5.96
N ASP A 295 4.91 -30.37 7.11
CA ASP A 295 6.18 -31.07 7.18
C ASP A 295 6.08 -32.51 6.60
N ALA A 296 7.21 -33.22 6.55
CA ALA A 296 7.29 -34.59 6.05
C ALA A 296 6.43 -35.58 6.87
N GLU A 297 6.17 -35.27 8.14
CA GLU A 297 5.33 -36.03 9.07
C GLU A 297 3.84 -35.64 9.00
N GLN A 298 3.48 -34.75 8.07
CA GLN A 298 2.12 -34.22 7.83
C GLN A 298 1.60 -33.31 8.96
N ASN A 299 2.45 -32.76 9.82
CA ASN A 299 2.07 -31.72 10.77
C ASN A 299 2.05 -30.35 10.09
N LEU A 300 1.26 -29.42 10.62
CA LEU A 300 1.28 -28.02 10.15
C LEU A 300 2.56 -27.34 10.60
N ASN A 301 3.24 -26.67 9.70
CA ASN A 301 4.38 -25.80 9.97
C ASN A 301 3.93 -24.46 10.62
N ALA A 302 4.91 -23.60 10.93
CA ALA A 302 4.63 -22.25 11.39
C ALA A 302 3.81 -21.49 10.33
N SER A 303 2.75 -20.81 10.76
CA SER A 303 1.87 -20.09 9.85
C SER A 303 2.29 -18.63 9.69
N THR A 304 2.12 -18.09 8.48
CA THR A 304 2.37 -16.69 8.13
C THR A 304 1.05 -15.93 7.97
N PRO A 305 0.86 -14.78 8.64
CA PRO A 305 -0.34 -13.97 8.46
C PRO A 305 -0.37 -13.38 7.04
N ILE A 306 -1.54 -13.39 6.40
CA ILE A 306 -1.70 -12.81 5.06
C ILE A 306 -1.72 -11.27 5.13
N SER A 307 -2.23 -10.71 6.22
CA SER A 307 -2.19 -9.28 6.49
C SER A 307 -2.06 -9.02 7.99
N LEU A 308 -1.27 -8.02 8.36
CA LEU A 308 -1.16 -7.56 9.75
C LEU A 308 -2.25 -6.55 10.14
N LYS A 309 -2.91 -5.94 9.14
CA LYS A 309 -4.00 -4.99 9.31
C LYS A 309 -5.30 -5.60 8.75
N PRO A 310 -6.48 -5.14 9.21
CA PRO A 310 -7.73 -5.54 8.59
C PRO A 310 -7.71 -5.30 7.09
N LEU A 311 -8.02 -6.32 6.32
CA LEU A 311 -8.09 -6.29 4.85
C LEU A 311 -9.34 -7.06 4.43
N LEU A 312 -10.25 -6.40 3.72
CA LEU A 312 -11.54 -6.98 3.39
C LEU A 312 -11.53 -7.70 2.06
N LEU A 313 -11.94 -8.96 2.06
CA LEU A 313 -12.30 -9.70 0.86
C LEU A 313 -13.83 -9.76 0.75
N LEU A 314 -14.37 -8.94 -0.14
CA LEU A 314 -15.81 -8.81 -0.35
C LEU A 314 -16.42 -10.05 -1.00
N PRO A 315 -17.76 -10.23 -0.95
CA PRO A 315 -18.43 -11.28 -1.68
C PRO A 315 -18.12 -11.25 -3.19
N LYS A 316 -17.80 -12.40 -3.76
CA LYS A 316 -17.49 -12.57 -5.20
C LYS A 316 -16.27 -11.81 -5.70
N SER A 317 -15.36 -11.47 -4.81
CA SER A 317 -14.11 -10.78 -5.15
C SER A 317 -12.88 -11.68 -4.96
N TYR A 318 -11.79 -11.24 -5.56
CA TYR A 318 -10.48 -11.88 -5.59
C TYR A 318 -9.48 -11.05 -4.81
N LEU A 319 -8.48 -11.69 -4.21
CA LEU A 319 -7.32 -11.04 -3.59
C LEU A 319 -6.08 -11.82 -3.98
N VAL A 320 -5.11 -11.13 -4.57
CA VAL A 320 -3.82 -11.72 -4.93
C VAL A 320 -2.78 -11.43 -3.83
N ILE A 321 -2.07 -12.44 -3.43
CA ILE A 321 -1.01 -12.40 -2.41
C ILE A 321 0.31 -12.74 -3.08
N THR A 322 1.33 -11.91 -2.91
CA THR A 322 2.67 -12.09 -3.51
C THR A 322 3.75 -11.50 -2.60
N GLU A 323 4.99 -11.87 -2.84
CA GLU A 323 6.16 -11.25 -2.18
C GLU A 323 6.66 -10.00 -2.90
N ASN A 324 6.24 -9.78 -4.17
CA ASN A 324 6.62 -8.60 -4.96
C ASN A 324 5.41 -8.04 -5.71
N GLN A 325 4.71 -7.10 -5.06
CA GLN A 325 3.50 -6.48 -5.61
C GLN A 325 3.79 -5.60 -6.83
N ASP A 326 4.93 -4.92 -6.85
CA ASP A 326 5.31 -4.05 -7.96
C ASP A 326 5.52 -4.86 -9.24
N TRP A 327 6.22 -5.99 -9.14
CA TRP A 327 6.35 -6.93 -10.24
C TRP A 327 4.98 -7.43 -10.70
N LEU A 328 4.15 -7.90 -9.76
CA LEU A 328 2.83 -8.44 -10.07
C LEU A 328 1.98 -7.43 -10.87
N ILE A 329 1.87 -6.18 -10.40
CA ILE A 329 1.09 -5.13 -11.05
C ILE A 329 1.68 -4.73 -12.41
N SER A 330 3.01 -4.75 -12.53
CA SER A 330 3.70 -4.46 -13.81
C SER A 330 3.40 -5.50 -14.89
N GLN A 331 3.24 -6.77 -14.49
CA GLN A 331 2.90 -7.86 -15.40
C GLN A 331 1.40 -7.96 -15.65
N PHE A 332 0.59 -7.79 -14.60
CA PHE A 332 -0.86 -8.00 -14.60
C PHE A 332 -1.57 -6.76 -14.06
N SER A 333 -1.94 -5.84 -14.93
CA SER A 333 -2.63 -4.59 -14.55
C SER A 333 -4.01 -4.82 -13.89
N SER A 334 -4.57 -6.02 -13.98
CA SER A 334 -5.80 -6.46 -13.30
C SER A 334 -5.60 -6.77 -11.81
N ALA A 335 -4.36 -7.10 -11.39
CA ALA A 335 -4.02 -7.49 -10.02
C ALA A 335 -3.98 -6.32 -9.01
N LYS A 336 -4.84 -5.31 -9.20
CA LYS A 336 -4.91 -4.13 -8.31
C LYS A 336 -5.35 -4.46 -6.90
N ASN A 337 -6.20 -5.46 -6.73
CA ASN A 337 -6.58 -5.98 -5.41
C ASN A 337 -5.56 -7.04 -4.98
N SER A 338 -4.39 -6.58 -4.58
CA SER A 338 -3.28 -7.44 -4.14
C SER A 338 -2.68 -6.94 -2.83
N THR A 339 -1.99 -7.83 -2.14
CA THR A 339 -1.25 -7.51 -0.90
C THR A 339 0.12 -8.19 -0.93
N GLN A 340 1.11 -7.50 -0.37
CA GLN A 340 2.47 -8.03 -0.26
C GLN A 340 2.68 -8.64 1.12
N THR A 341 3.07 -9.91 1.15
CA THR A 341 3.47 -10.62 2.37
C THR A 341 4.37 -11.80 2.00
N ASN A 342 5.09 -12.34 2.98
CA ASN A 342 5.87 -13.56 2.77
C ASN A 342 4.93 -14.75 2.56
N LEU A 343 5.13 -15.48 1.49
CA LEU A 343 4.44 -16.75 1.23
C LEU A 343 5.24 -17.92 1.85
N PRO A 344 4.60 -19.04 2.20
CA PRO A 344 5.31 -20.31 2.30
C PRO A 344 6.06 -20.59 0.99
N ALA A 345 7.18 -21.29 1.03
CA ALA A 345 7.88 -21.66 -0.20
C ALA A 345 6.93 -22.46 -1.12
N LEU A 346 6.90 -22.10 -2.39
CA LEU A 346 6.13 -22.81 -3.43
C LEU A 346 7.12 -23.50 -4.37
N ASN A 347 7.29 -24.82 -4.22
CA ASN A 347 8.25 -25.57 -5.04
C ASN A 347 7.70 -25.76 -6.47
N ASN A 348 8.59 -25.59 -7.47
CA ASN A 348 8.22 -25.64 -8.88
C ASN A 348 7.71 -27.02 -9.35
N ASP A 349 8.11 -28.12 -8.69
CA ASP A 349 7.69 -29.48 -9.03
C ASP A 349 6.43 -29.93 -8.28
N GLY A 350 6.01 -29.18 -7.26
CA GLY A 350 4.80 -29.42 -6.47
C GLY A 350 5.00 -29.23 -4.99
N ASP A 351 3.97 -28.80 -4.30
CA ASP A 351 3.98 -28.53 -2.87
C ASP A 351 2.59 -28.59 -2.24
N ASN A 352 2.52 -28.28 -0.94
CA ASN A 352 1.28 -28.18 -0.19
C ASN A 352 1.10 -26.75 0.36
N LEU A 353 -0.03 -26.14 0.07
CA LEU A 353 -0.41 -24.81 0.58
C LEU A 353 -1.73 -24.89 1.32
N ILE A 354 -1.77 -24.39 2.55
CA ILE A 354 -2.96 -24.47 3.40
C ILE A 354 -3.36 -23.08 3.87
N LEU A 355 -4.63 -22.76 3.67
CA LEU A 355 -5.28 -21.59 4.23
C LEU A 355 -5.93 -21.95 5.56
N ILE A 356 -5.53 -21.29 6.64
CA ILE A 356 -6.06 -21.51 7.99
C ILE A 356 -6.54 -20.23 8.63
N THR A 357 -7.38 -20.34 9.64
CA THR A 357 -7.72 -19.24 10.55
C THR A 357 -6.62 -19.08 11.62
N THR A 358 -6.60 -17.94 12.31
CA THR A 358 -5.67 -17.68 13.43
C THR A 358 -5.74 -18.70 14.56
N ASN A 359 -6.83 -19.46 14.70
CA ASN A 359 -6.96 -20.55 15.67
C ASN A 359 -6.61 -21.95 15.10
N GLY A 360 -6.04 -22.00 13.89
CA GLY A 360 -5.57 -23.24 13.26
C GLY A 360 -6.65 -24.06 12.54
N THR A 361 -7.88 -23.53 12.37
CA THR A 361 -8.91 -24.23 11.58
C THR A 361 -8.59 -24.16 10.10
N ILE A 362 -8.45 -25.31 9.44
CA ILE A 362 -8.21 -25.40 8.00
C ILE A 362 -9.46 -24.94 7.24
N ILE A 363 -9.28 -24.01 6.31
CA ILE A 363 -10.31 -23.45 5.44
C ILE A 363 -10.24 -24.10 4.06
N ASP A 364 -9.03 -24.15 3.49
CA ASP A 364 -8.76 -24.80 2.21
C ASP A 364 -7.35 -25.37 2.21
N GLU A 365 -7.11 -26.48 1.50
CA GLU A 365 -5.82 -27.13 1.40
C GLU A 365 -5.59 -27.59 -0.03
N LEU A 366 -4.48 -27.15 -0.62
CA LEU A 366 -4.07 -27.44 -1.97
C LEU A 366 -2.74 -28.18 -1.96
N SER A 367 -2.71 -29.43 -2.48
CA SER A 367 -1.48 -30.13 -2.81
C SER A 367 -1.37 -30.16 -4.33
N TYR A 368 -0.60 -29.23 -4.88
CA TYR A 368 -0.41 -29.12 -6.31
C TYR A 368 0.81 -29.92 -6.80
N ASP A 369 0.83 -30.22 -8.11
CA ASP A 369 1.93 -30.90 -8.80
C ASP A 369 2.07 -30.25 -10.19
N GLU A 370 3.30 -30.00 -10.65
CA GLU A 370 3.60 -29.44 -11.97
C GLU A 370 2.89 -30.21 -13.09
N LYS A 371 2.68 -31.52 -12.93
CA LYS A 371 1.95 -32.37 -13.90
C LYS A 371 0.47 -32.04 -14.06
N TRP A 372 -0.06 -31.12 -13.25
CA TRP A 372 -1.44 -30.62 -13.44
C TRP A 372 -1.53 -29.61 -14.58
N HIS A 373 -0.38 -29.06 -15.00
CA HIS A 373 -0.33 -28.25 -16.20
C HIS A 373 -0.67 -29.04 -17.46
N TYR A 374 -1.12 -28.34 -18.49
CA TYR A 374 -1.44 -28.93 -19.77
C TYR A 374 -0.15 -29.49 -20.42
N ASN A 375 -0.19 -30.81 -20.75
CA ASN A 375 1.00 -31.56 -21.16
C ASN A 375 1.65 -31.08 -22.48
N GLU A 376 0.96 -30.30 -23.30
CA GLU A 376 1.46 -29.79 -24.56
C GLU A 376 2.05 -28.37 -24.46
N LEU A 377 2.18 -27.82 -23.24
CA LEU A 377 2.91 -26.59 -23.02
C LEU A 377 4.40 -26.82 -23.27
N ASN A 378 5.05 -25.86 -23.97
CA ASN A 378 6.50 -25.93 -24.19
C ASN A 378 7.30 -25.62 -22.91
N SER A 379 6.72 -24.88 -22.00
CA SER A 379 7.26 -24.52 -20.68
C SER A 379 6.09 -24.22 -19.73
N THR A 380 6.28 -24.49 -18.45
CA THR A 380 5.36 -24.13 -17.35
C THR A 380 5.77 -22.78 -16.69
N GLU A 381 6.90 -22.21 -17.12
CA GLU A 381 7.38 -20.91 -16.61
C GLU A 381 6.38 -19.79 -16.95
N ASN A 382 6.02 -18.99 -15.98
CA ASN A 382 4.98 -17.94 -16.05
C ASN A 382 3.57 -18.45 -16.37
N VAL A 383 3.29 -19.71 -16.19
CA VAL A 383 1.95 -20.28 -16.36
C VAL A 383 1.35 -20.61 -15.00
N SER A 384 0.23 -19.99 -14.66
CA SER A 384 -0.48 -20.31 -13.41
C SER A 384 -1.33 -21.57 -13.55
N LEU A 385 -1.62 -22.20 -12.42
CA LEU A 385 -2.68 -23.17 -12.26
C LEU A 385 -3.94 -22.48 -11.75
N GLU A 386 -5.04 -22.66 -12.44
CA GLU A 386 -6.37 -22.12 -12.13
C GLU A 386 -7.32 -23.20 -11.64
N ARG A 387 -8.10 -22.90 -10.58
CA ARG A 387 -9.18 -23.73 -10.11
C ARG A 387 -10.41 -23.60 -11.03
N ILE A 388 -10.91 -24.73 -11.55
CA ILE A 388 -12.01 -24.77 -12.51
C ILE A 388 -13.37 -24.49 -11.82
N ASN A 389 -13.57 -25.01 -10.61
CA ASN A 389 -14.82 -24.83 -9.87
C ASN A 389 -14.53 -24.66 -8.37
N PRO A 390 -14.80 -23.47 -7.80
CA PRO A 390 -14.52 -23.20 -6.39
C PRO A 390 -15.32 -24.05 -5.40
N ALA A 391 -16.44 -24.63 -5.84
CA ALA A 391 -17.28 -25.50 -5.00
C ALA A 391 -16.89 -26.98 -5.02
N GLN A 392 -15.89 -27.35 -5.83
CA GLN A 392 -15.40 -28.73 -5.93
C GLN A 392 -14.09 -28.89 -5.14
N PRO A 393 -13.73 -30.11 -4.70
CA PRO A 393 -12.50 -30.42 -3.99
C PRO A 393 -11.23 -30.01 -4.76
N ASN A 394 -10.13 -29.80 -4.03
CA ASN A 394 -8.78 -29.58 -4.56
C ASN A 394 -8.15 -30.90 -5.01
N ILE A 395 -8.48 -31.32 -6.21
CA ILE A 395 -7.91 -32.49 -6.89
C ILE A 395 -7.47 -32.09 -8.30
N SER A 396 -6.54 -32.83 -8.89
CA SER A 396 -5.97 -32.51 -10.21
C SER A 396 -7.01 -32.23 -11.31
N SER A 397 -8.12 -32.93 -11.33
CA SER A 397 -9.18 -32.72 -12.31
C SER A 397 -10.01 -31.44 -12.14
N ASN A 398 -9.77 -30.70 -11.04
CA ASN A 398 -10.38 -29.38 -10.78
C ASN A 398 -9.39 -28.22 -10.97
N TRP A 399 -8.22 -28.49 -11.54
CA TRP A 399 -7.19 -27.49 -11.83
C TRP A 399 -6.71 -27.61 -13.26
N HIS A 400 -6.34 -26.50 -13.86
CA HIS A 400 -5.83 -26.45 -15.23
C HIS A 400 -4.90 -25.25 -15.41
N SER A 401 -3.98 -25.33 -16.37
CA SER A 401 -3.18 -24.18 -16.78
C SER A 401 -4.07 -23.03 -17.24
N ALA A 402 -3.74 -21.82 -16.87
CA ALA A 402 -4.39 -20.63 -17.39
C ALA A 402 -4.25 -20.53 -18.90
N SER A 403 -5.21 -19.89 -19.55
CA SER A 403 -5.26 -19.76 -21.00
C SER A 403 -4.17 -18.82 -21.53
N SER A 404 -3.57 -19.18 -22.68
CA SER A 404 -2.64 -18.30 -23.41
C SER A 404 -3.29 -16.99 -23.90
N ILE A 405 -4.60 -16.96 -24.05
CA ILE A 405 -5.36 -15.75 -24.42
C ILE A 405 -5.29 -14.71 -23.29
N GLU A 406 -5.21 -15.17 -22.04
CA GLU A 406 -5.08 -14.36 -20.83
C GLU A 406 -3.61 -14.23 -20.37
N ASN A 407 -2.64 -14.35 -21.28
CA ASN A 407 -1.22 -14.35 -20.97
C ASN A 407 -0.79 -15.34 -19.89
N PHE A 408 -1.46 -16.50 -19.84
CA PHE A 408 -1.19 -17.62 -18.94
C PHE A 408 -1.39 -17.33 -17.44
N ALA A 409 -2.12 -16.27 -17.07
CA ALA A 409 -2.57 -16.01 -15.69
C ALA A 409 -3.74 -15.01 -15.68
N THR A 410 -4.59 -15.11 -14.63
CA THR A 410 -5.77 -14.25 -14.46
C THR A 410 -5.84 -13.59 -13.06
N PRO A 411 -4.72 -13.08 -12.49
CA PRO A 411 -4.75 -12.55 -11.14
C PRO A 411 -5.64 -11.30 -11.02
N GLY A 412 -6.56 -11.32 -10.05
CA GLY A 412 -7.48 -10.23 -9.73
C GLY A 412 -8.83 -10.31 -10.44
N TYR A 413 -9.07 -11.30 -11.27
CA TYR A 413 -10.36 -11.50 -11.95
C TYR A 413 -10.68 -12.98 -12.17
N GLN A 414 -11.75 -13.26 -12.89
CA GLN A 414 -12.26 -14.60 -13.11
C GLN A 414 -11.29 -15.48 -13.89
N ASN A 415 -11.01 -16.67 -13.39
CA ASN A 415 -10.19 -17.68 -14.03
C ASN A 415 -10.64 -17.97 -15.47
N SER A 416 -9.70 -18.12 -16.39
CA SER A 416 -9.95 -18.42 -17.80
C SER A 416 -10.68 -19.76 -17.99
N ASN A 417 -10.51 -20.68 -17.06
CA ASN A 417 -11.09 -22.03 -17.06
C ASN A 417 -12.32 -22.20 -16.15
N LEU A 418 -12.88 -21.10 -15.60
CA LEU A 418 -14.01 -21.19 -14.68
C LEU A 418 -15.22 -21.86 -15.34
N SER A 419 -15.54 -23.07 -14.91
CA SER A 419 -16.75 -23.79 -15.34
C SER A 419 -17.92 -23.37 -14.46
N GLN A 420 -18.75 -22.46 -14.94
CA GLN A 420 -20.10 -22.30 -14.43
C GLN A 420 -20.97 -23.44 -15.06
N ARG A 421 -21.34 -24.44 -14.27
CA ARG A 421 -22.42 -25.33 -14.69
C ARG A 421 -23.70 -24.52 -14.78
N ILE A 422 -23.90 -23.83 -15.89
CA ILE A 422 -25.23 -23.47 -16.33
C ILE A 422 -25.88 -24.81 -16.77
N SER A 423 -26.83 -25.26 -15.99
CA SER A 423 -27.68 -26.43 -16.32
C SER A 423 -28.63 -26.07 -17.48
N THR A 424 -28.05 -25.84 -18.65
CA THR A 424 -28.79 -25.77 -19.91
C THR A 424 -28.08 -26.67 -20.87
N LYS A 425 -28.85 -27.47 -21.57
CA LYS A 425 -28.36 -28.46 -22.54
C LYS A 425 -27.27 -27.86 -23.41
N THR A 426 -26.02 -28.08 -23.04
CA THR A 426 -24.84 -27.76 -23.85
C THR A 426 -24.77 -28.83 -24.95
N GLY A 427 -24.83 -28.41 -26.20
CA GLY A 427 -24.62 -29.27 -27.35
C GLY A 427 -23.48 -28.75 -28.18
N PHE A 428 -22.54 -29.62 -28.53
CA PHE A 428 -21.67 -29.40 -29.67
C PHE A 428 -22.40 -29.76 -30.94
N GLU A 429 -22.30 -28.95 -31.94
CA GLU A 429 -22.74 -29.29 -33.29
C GLU A 429 -21.52 -29.18 -34.21
N LEU A 430 -21.14 -30.29 -34.79
CA LEU A 430 -20.15 -30.34 -35.85
C LEU A 430 -20.93 -30.26 -37.18
N PRO A 431 -20.84 -29.12 -37.90
CA PRO A 431 -21.53 -28.96 -39.18
C PRO A 431 -21.10 -30.00 -40.21
N TYR A 432 -19.91 -30.58 -40.03
CA TYR A 432 -19.32 -31.56 -40.92
C TYR A 432 -18.75 -32.73 -40.13
N ASN A 433 -18.95 -33.96 -40.66
CA ASN A 433 -18.38 -35.19 -40.11
C ASN A 433 -16.99 -35.52 -40.70
N LEU A 434 -16.47 -34.73 -41.60
CA LEU A 434 -15.21 -34.92 -42.27
C LEU A 434 -14.51 -33.58 -42.48
N ILE A 435 -13.22 -33.55 -42.22
CA ILE A 435 -12.34 -32.42 -42.54
C ILE A 435 -11.45 -32.85 -43.71
N SER A 436 -11.32 -31.96 -44.68
CA SER A 436 -10.49 -32.20 -45.87
C SER A 436 -9.57 -31.00 -46.12
N PRO A 437 -8.47 -30.84 -45.33
CA PRO A 437 -7.59 -29.69 -45.42
C PRO A 437 -6.70 -29.71 -46.67
N ASN A 438 -7.33 -29.53 -47.83
CA ASN A 438 -6.66 -29.50 -49.14
C ASN A 438 -6.60 -28.07 -49.76
N ASN A 439 -7.14 -27.08 -49.01
CA ASN A 439 -7.16 -25.66 -49.39
C ASN A 439 -8.03 -25.36 -50.64
N ASP A 440 -9.11 -26.15 -50.83
CA ASP A 440 -10.09 -25.93 -51.91
C ASP A 440 -11.30 -25.07 -51.48
N GLY A 441 -11.32 -24.62 -50.22
CA GLY A 441 -12.40 -23.83 -49.62
C GLY A 441 -13.58 -24.64 -49.11
N HIS A 442 -13.54 -25.98 -49.17
CA HIS A 442 -14.55 -26.88 -48.68
C HIS A 442 -14.02 -27.75 -47.53
N GLN A 443 -14.55 -27.57 -46.33
CA GLN A 443 -14.20 -28.38 -45.16
C GLN A 443 -12.72 -28.38 -44.79
N ASP A 444 -12.00 -27.30 -45.15
CA ASP A 444 -10.57 -27.11 -44.84
C ASP A 444 -10.31 -26.89 -43.35
N LEU A 445 -11.32 -26.44 -42.60
CA LEU A 445 -11.23 -26.12 -41.18
C LEU A 445 -12.26 -26.95 -40.37
N LEU A 446 -11.87 -27.33 -39.16
CA LEU A 446 -12.81 -27.87 -38.18
C LEU A 446 -13.68 -26.75 -37.63
N GLU A 447 -14.97 -26.75 -37.96
CA GLU A 447 -15.93 -25.82 -37.38
C GLU A 447 -16.67 -26.49 -36.24
N ILE A 448 -16.65 -25.91 -35.06
CA ILE A 448 -17.35 -26.38 -33.88
C ILE A 448 -18.33 -25.30 -33.45
N ASN A 449 -19.62 -25.56 -33.63
CA ASN A 449 -20.68 -24.70 -33.11
C ASN A 449 -21.03 -25.16 -31.70
N TYR A 450 -21.00 -24.22 -30.74
CA TYR A 450 -21.38 -24.52 -29.37
C TYR A 450 -22.39 -23.47 -28.86
N LYS A 451 -23.28 -23.95 -28.01
CA LYS A 451 -24.23 -23.13 -27.27
C LYS A 451 -23.93 -23.28 -25.78
N PHE A 452 -23.66 -22.14 -25.14
CA PHE A 452 -23.59 -22.06 -23.68
C PHE A 452 -24.96 -21.96 -23.06
#